data_757d8dfe4919e4877c91e37ee9aee9c0
#
_entry.id   757d8dfe4919e4877c91e37ee9aee9c0
#
_cell.length_a   1.000
_cell.length_b   1.000
_cell.length_c   1.000
_cell.angle_alpha   90.00
_cell.angle_beta   90.00
_cell.angle_gamma   90.00
#
_symmetry.space_group_name_H-M   'P 1'
#
loop_
_entity.id
_entity.type
_entity.pdbx_description
1 polymer ?
#
loop_
_entity_poly.entity_id
_entity_poly.type
_entity_poly.pdbx_seq_one_letter_code
_entity_poly.pdbx_strand_id
1 'polypeptide(L)'
;MDTSHPQQPDALAVGHATGTPGLAQQLPSIVIERRVEWPDTDAAGHYHHSTVVRWAEAAEAALLRRLGLAHLFGSTPRVRFEADYRARLWFGERVRTELRVTRVGTSSLHYAFTVHGEGEAAAAVGRMVVVHSAARATGSTPWPDGVRDVLTQAGPQPPELLA
;
A
#
# COMPACT_ATOMS: atom_id res chain seq x y z
N MET A 1 61.29 -2.03 -52.45
CA MET A 1 60.86 -1.15 -51.35
C MET A 1 59.35 -1.18 -51.36
N ASP A 2 58.90 -2.03 -50.50
CA ASP A 2 57.44 -2.39 -50.39
C ASP A 2 56.80 -1.59 -49.28
N THR A 3 55.76 -0.87 -49.58
CA THR A 3 54.96 -0.12 -48.59
C THR A 3 53.56 -0.66 -48.55
N SER A 4 53.42 -1.73 -47.76
CA SER A 4 52.09 -2.29 -47.45
C SER A 4 51.36 -1.38 -46.50
N HIS A 5 50.16 -0.95 -46.90
CA HIS A 5 49.20 -0.19 -46.12
C HIS A 5 48.30 -1.17 -45.38
N PRO A 6 48.09 -1.11 -44.07
CA PRO A 6 47.12 -1.93 -43.41
C PRO A 6 45.70 -1.30 -43.50
N GLN A 7 44.80 -2.12 -43.94
CA GLN A 7 43.35 -1.90 -44.04
C GLN A 7 42.71 -1.76 -42.66
N GLN A 8 41.90 -0.74 -42.49
CA GLN A 8 41.09 -0.46 -41.34
C GLN A 8 39.86 -1.39 -41.36
N PRO A 9 39.49 -2.06 -40.24
CA PRO A 9 38.26 -2.83 -40.20
C PRO A 9 37.06 -1.92 -39.91
N ASP A 10 35.97 -2.22 -40.59
CA ASP A 10 34.64 -1.61 -40.52
C ASP A 10 34.10 -1.46 -39.10
N ALA A 11 33.58 -0.27 -38.79
CA ALA A 11 32.87 0.03 -37.59
C ALA A 11 31.44 -0.59 -37.67
N LEU A 12 31.24 -1.68 -36.93
CA LEU A 12 29.94 -2.25 -36.66
C LEU A 12 29.11 -1.24 -35.91
N ALA A 13 28.04 -0.77 -36.53
CA ALA A 13 27.00 0.06 -35.93
C ALA A 13 26.32 -0.70 -34.79
N VAL A 14 26.61 -0.32 -33.54
CA VAL A 14 25.90 -0.79 -32.36
C VAL A 14 24.57 -0.05 -32.33
N GLY A 15 23.52 -0.74 -32.71
CA GLY A 15 22.15 -0.26 -32.57
C GLY A 15 21.83 -0.07 -31.08
N HIS A 16 21.72 1.18 -30.66
CA HIS A 16 21.18 1.52 -29.34
C HIS A 16 19.67 1.23 -29.34
N ALA A 17 19.31 0.06 -28.89
CA ALA A 17 17.93 -0.20 -28.48
C ALA A 17 17.64 0.65 -27.24
N THR A 18 17.05 1.82 -27.41
CA THR A 18 16.43 2.60 -26.34
C THR A 18 15.16 1.91 -25.90
N GLY A 19 15.31 0.80 -25.15
CA GLY A 19 14.24 0.24 -24.37
C GLY A 19 13.93 1.23 -23.24
N THR A 20 12.80 1.91 -23.32
CA THR A 20 12.22 2.65 -22.18
C THR A 20 12.17 1.68 -21.00
N PRO A 21 12.79 1.99 -19.83
CA PRO A 21 12.64 1.12 -18.66
C PRO A 21 11.15 1.07 -18.33
N GLY A 22 10.54 -0.11 -18.46
CA GLY A 22 9.15 -0.34 -18.09
C GLY A 22 8.96 0.16 -16.67
N LEU A 23 8.03 1.09 -16.46
CA LEU A 23 7.60 1.54 -15.16
C LEU A 23 7.27 0.27 -14.35
N ALA A 24 8.09 -0.02 -13.34
CA ALA A 24 7.83 -1.13 -12.44
C ALA A 24 6.39 -0.94 -11.92
N GLN A 25 5.54 -1.91 -12.18
CA GLN A 25 4.11 -1.84 -11.87
C GLN A 25 3.98 -1.66 -10.36
N GLN A 26 3.58 -0.46 -9.94
CA GLN A 26 3.44 -0.14 -8.52
C GLN A 26 2.13 -0.75 -8.01
N LEU A 27 2.22 -1.48 -6.90
CA LEU A 27 1.05 -2.01 -6.23
C LEU A 27 0.18 -0.87 -5.66
N PRO A 28 -1.14 -1.10 -5.51
CA PRO A 28 -2.05 -0.08 -5.01
C PRO A 28 -1.66 0.47 -3.65
N SER A 29 -1.84 1.77 -3.49
CA SER A 29 -1.67 2.49 -2.23
C SER A 29 -2.66 3.64 -2.15
N ILE A 30 -2.90 4.12 -0.94
CA ILE A 30 -3.73 5.29 -0.67
C ILE A 30 -3.17 6.04 0.54
N VAL A 31 -3.40 7.34 0.57
CA VAL A 31 -3.20 8.19 1.75
C VAL A 31 -4.57 8.69 2.18
N ILE A 32 -4.90 8.53 3.45
CA ILE A 32 -6.06 9.19 4.06
C ILE A 32 -5.59 10.23 5.07
N GLU A 33 -6.30 11.34 5.12
CA GLU A 33 -6.06 12.41 6.11
C GLU A 33 -7.31 12.61 6.96
N ARG A 34 -7.11 12.84 8.25
CA ARG A 34 -8.13 13.12 9.24
C ARG A 34 -7.53 13.87 10.42
N ARG A 35 -8.34 14.15 11.45
CA ARG A 35 -7.86 14.63 12.74
C ARG A 35 -7.96 13.53 13.78
N VAL A 36 -7.12 13.63 14.81
CA VAL A 36 -7.28 12.84 16.04
C VAL A 36 -8.53 13.35 16.75
N GLU A 37 -9.55 12.53 16.84
CA GLU A 37 -10.83 12.86 17.46
C GLU A 37 -10.85 12.42 18.93
N TRP A 38 -11.82 12.93 19.70
CA TRP A 38 -12.00 12.55 21.10
C TRP A 38 -12.08 11.03 21.31
N PRO A 39 -12.85 10.25 20.52
CA PRO A 39 -12.91 8.78 20.67
C PRO A 39 -11.60 8.07 20.31
N ASP A 40 -10.66 8.75 19.70
CA ASP A 40 -9.34 8.19 19.37
C ASP A 40 -8.37 8.25 20.55
N THR A 41 -8.66 9.08 21.56
CA THR A 41 -7.75 9.35 22.68
C THR A 41 -8.07 8.51 23.92
N ASP A 42 -7.12 8.46 24.82
CA ASP A 42 -7.27 7.89 26.16
C ASP A 42 -7.14 8.96 27.26
N ALA A 43 -7.13 8.54 28.51
CA ALA A 43 -6.99 9.44 29.66
C ALA A 43 -5.70 10.26 29.68
N ALA A 44 -4.69 9.87 28.89
CA ALA A 44 -3.44 10.62 28.75
C ALA A 44 -3.53 11.76 27.73
N GLY A 45 -4.66 11.90 27.02
CA GLY A 45 -4.91 12.98 26.05
C GLY A 45 -4.27 12.77 24.68
N HIS A 46 -3.63 11.64 24.44
CA HIS A 46 -3.12 11.27 23.12
C HIS A 46 -3.84 10.03 22.58
N TYR A 47 -3.59 9.67 21.33
CA TYR A 47 -4.27 8.53 20.72
C TYR A 47 -4.03 7.23 21.50
N HIS A 48 -5.09 6.46 21.65
CA HIS A 48 -5.01 5.11 22.19
C HIS A 48 -4.41 4.16 21.16
N HIS A 49 -3.57 3.21 21.59
CA HIS A 49 -2.88 2.30 20.68
C HIS A 49 -3.83 1.55 19.71
N SER A 50 -5.04 1.18 20.15
CA SER A 50 -6.03 0.51 19.30
C SER A 50 -6.56 1.39 18.15
N THR A 51 -6.40 2.71 18.24
CA THR A 51 -6.85 3.64 17.22
C THR A 51 -6.12 3.44 15.90
N VAL A 52 -4.85 3.05 15.94
CA VAL A 52 -4.05 2.76 14.74
C VAL A 52 -4.69 1.66 13.90
N VAL A 53 -5.32 0.66 14.51
CA VAL A 53 -6.08 -0.38 13.78
C VAL A 53 -7.22 0.25 12.98
N ARG A 54 -8.02 1.11 13.62
CA ARG A 54 -9.16 1.79 12.96
C ARG A 54 -8.72 2.70 11.81
N TRP A 55 -7.59 3.40 11.97
CA TRP A 55 -7.04 4.24 10.91
C TRP A 55 -6.54 3.41 9.72
N ALA A 56 -5.86 2.29 9.98
CA ALA A 56 -5.46 1.37 8.94
C ALA A 56 -6.67 0.73 8.22
N GLU A 57 -7.73 0.37 8.95
CA GLU A 57 -8.99 -0.13 8.40
C GLU A 57 -9.73 0.91 7.56
N ALA A 58 -9.74 2.16 7.99
CA ALA A 58 -10.32 3.25 7.22
C ALA A 58 -9.58 3.46 5.89
N ALA A 59 -8.23 3.37 5.92
CA ALA A 59 -7.42 3.45 4.70
C ALA A 59 -7.67 2.25 3.78
N GLU A 60 -7.80 1.03 4.32
CA GLU A 60 -8.15 -0.16 3.55
C GLU A 60 -9.53 0.00 2.89
N ALA A 61 -10.52 0.46 3.63
CA ALA A 61 -11.86 0.68 3.11
C ALA A 61 -11.88 1.75 2.00
N ALA A 62 -11.11 2.83 2.16
CA ALA A 62 -10.95 3.85 1.13
C ALA A 62 -10.28 3.27 -0.12
N LEU A 63 -9.20 2.51 0.05
CA LEU A 63 -8.50 1.86 -1.06
C LEU A 63 -9.43 0.91 -1.83
N LEU A 64 -10.11 0.00 -1.15
CA LEU A 64 -11.01 -0.96 -1.80
C LEU A 64 -12.16 -0.26 -2.53
N ARG A 65 -12.72 0.84 -1.99
CA ARG A 65 -13.73 1.65 -2.71
C ARG A 65 -13.16 2.26 -3.99
N ARG A 66 -11.97 2.86 -3.92
CA ARG A 66 -11.30 3.45 -5.10
C ARG A 66 -11.03 2.42 -6.19
N LEU A 67 -10.73 1.20 -5.80
CA LEU A 67 -10.48 0.08 -6.72
C LEU A 67 -11.78 -0.59 -7.25
N GLY A 68 -12.97 -0.15 -6.84
CA GLY A 68 -14.23 -0.80 -7.20
C GLY A 68 -14.45 -2.14 -6.51
N LEU A 69 -13.70 -2.42 -5.43
CA LEU A 69 -13.71 -3.69 -4.70
C LEU A 69 -14.50 -3.65 -3.40
N ALA A 70 -15.43 -2.70 -3.24
CA ALA A 70 -16.27 -2.58 -2.03
C ALA A 70 -17.12 -3.84 -1.75
N HIS A 71 -17.40 -4.65 -2.76
CA HIS A 71 -18.09 -5.93 -2.60
C HIS A 71 -17.32 -6.96 -1.76
N LEU A 72 -16.01 -6.74 -1.51
CA LEU A 72 -15.20 -7.58 -0.64
C LEU A 72 -15.40 -7.27 0.85
N PHE A 73 -16.08 -6.19 1.21
CA PHE A 73 -16.37 -5.90 2.61
C PHE A 73 -17.15 -7.05 3.27
N GLY A 74 -16.67 -7.49 4.44
CA GLY A 74 -17.23 -8.63 5.15
C GLY A 74 -16.69 -10.00 4.69
N SER A 75 -15.93 -10.08 3.59
CA SER A 75 -15.31 -11.32 3.09
C SER A 75 -13.78 -11.35 3.21
N THR A 76 -13.19 -10.35 3.87
CA THR A 76 -11.74 -10.23 4.05
C THR A 76 -11.36 -10.13 5.53
N PRO A 77 -11.57 -11.19 6.34
CA PRO A 77 -11.16 -11.19 7.74
C PRO A 77 -9.66 -10.94 7.88
N ARG A 78 -9.30 -10.15 8.91
CA ARG A 78 -7.92 -9.88 9.25
C ARG A 78 -7.36 -11.02 10.06
N VAL A 79 -6.22 -11.58 9.60
CA VAL A 79 -5.54 -12.71 10.24
C VAL A 79 -4.25 -12.31 10.93
N ARG A 80 -3.73 -11.11 10.65
CA ARG A 80 -2.54 -10.56 11.29
C ARG A 80 -2.57 -9.05 11.31
N PHE A 81 -2.12 -8.48 12.44
CA PHE A 81 -1.87 -7.05 12.61
C PHE A 81 -0.66 -6.87 13.51
N GLU A 82 0.30 -6.05 13.06
CA GLU A 82 1.51 -5.69 13.78
C GLU A 82 1.70 -4.18 13.71
N ALA A 83 2.05 -3.55 14.80
CA ALA A 83 2.32 -2.12 14.85
C ALA A 83 3.45 -1.80 15.84
N ASP A 84 4.38 -0.95 15.39
CA ASP A 84 5.39 -0.29 16.20
C ASP A 84 4.95 1.14 16.44
N TYR A 85 4.80 1.53 17.71
CA TYR A 85 4.42 2.86 18.13
C TYR A 85 5.67 3.68 18.45
N ARG A 86 5.81 4.85 17.81
CA ARG A 86 7.04 5.64 17.83
C ARG A 86 6.88 7.03 18.42
N ALA A 87 5.70 7.64 18.24
CA ALA A 87 5.39 8.97 18.74
C ALA A 87 3.92 9.08 19.15
N ARG A 88 3.63 10.07 20.00
CA ARG A 88 2.28 10.41 20.42
C ARG A 88 1.67 11.38 19.42
N LEU A 89 0.36 11.26 19.22
CA LEU A 89 -0.45 12.22 18.47
C LEU A 89 -1.57 12.70 19.39
N TRP A 90 -1.77 14.00 19.42
CA TRP A 90 -2.66 14.62 20.38
C TRP A 90 -4.04 14.92 19.78
N PHE A 91 -5.04 15.06 20.63
CA PHE A 91 -6.37 15.48 20.23
C PHE A 91 -6.33 16.71 19.34
N GLY A 92 -7.05 16.69 18.21
CA GLY A 92 -7.12 17.78 17.25
C GLY A 92 -5.98 17.84 16.22
N GLU A 93 -4.89 17.11 16.46
CA GLU A 93 -3.75 17.06 15.53
C GLU A 93 -4.16 16.38 14.21
N ARG A 94 -3.63 16.87 13.09
CA ARG A 94 -3.81 16.20 11.80
C ARG A 94 -3.02 14.90 11.76
N VAL A 95 -3.67 13.87 11.27
CA VAL A 95 -3.05 12.56 11.09
C VAL A 95 -3.20 12.11 9.63
N ARG A 96 -2.12 11.61 9.08
CA ARG A 96 -2.04 11.04 7.73
C ARG A 96 -1.68 9.57 7.84
N THR A 97 -2.55 8.71 7.32
CA THR A 97 -2.31 7.26 7.26
C THR A 97 -2.06 6.87 5.81
N GLU A 98 -0.87 6.42 5.52
CA GLU A 98 -0.51 5.79 4.26
C GLU A 98 -0.68 4.28 4.37
N LEU A 99 -1.41 3.69 3.43
CA LEU A 99 -1.57 2.25 3.30
C LEU A 99 -1.14 1.83 1.90
N ARG A 100 -0.32 0.80 1.82
CA ARG A 100 0.12 0.23 0.54
C ARG A 100 0.03 -1.28 0.54
N VAL A 101 -0.40 -1.85 -0.57
CA VAL A 101 -0.31 -3.27 -0.83
C VAL A 101 1.17 -3.63 -1.01
N THR A 102 1.61 -4.69 -0.35
CA THR A 102 2.98 -5.20 -0.46
C THR A 102 3.06 -6.55 -1.15
N ARG A 103 1.96 -7.31 -1.10
CA ARG A 103 1.89 -8.62 -1.75
C ARG A 103 0.43 -9.02 -1.97
N VAL A 104 0.15 -9.59 -3.14
CA VAL A 104 -1.12 -10.22 -3.48
C VAL A 104 -0.87 -11.72 -3.65
N GLY A 105 -1.39 -12.53 -2.73
CA GLY A 105 -1.34 -14.00 -2.80
C GLY A 105 -2.55 -14.57 -3.53
N THR A 106 -2.71 -15.91 -3.49
CA THR A 106 -3.88 -16.58 -4.06
C THR A 106 -5.18 -16.23 -3.34
N SER A 107 -5.12 -16.10 -2.02
CA SER A 107 -6.25 -15.74 -1.14
C SER A 107 -5.89 -14.70 -0.09
N SER A 108 -4.65 -14.20 -0.07
CA SER A 108 -4.18 -13.25 0.95
C SER A 108 -3.78 -11.91 0.33
N LEU A 109 -3.98 -10.85 1.10
CA LEU A 109 -3.55 -9.51 0.76
C LEU A 109 -2.75 -8.95 1.94
N HIS A 110 -1.52 -8.55 1.65
CA HIS A 110 -0.59 -8.01 2.62
C HIS A 110 -0.45 -6.52 2.43
N TYR A 111 -0.51 -5.79 3.53
CA TYR A 111 -0.34 -4.35 3.56
C TYR A 111 0.80 -3.94 4.47
N ALA A 112 1.42 -2.82 4.15
CA ALA A 112 2.19 -2.01 5.09
C ALA A 112 1.47 -0.68 5.27
N PHE A 113 1.52 -0.14 6.49
CA PHE A 113 0.98 1.18 6.78
C PHE A 113 1.97 2.03 7.57
N THR A 114 1.84 3.34 7.39
CA THR A 114 2.58 4.34 8.15
C THR A 114 1.61 5.45 8.57
N VAL A 115 1.67 5.79 9.85
CA VAL A 115 0.87 6.89 10.43
C VAL A 115 1.80 8.04 10.76
N HIS A 116 1.49 9.23 10.25
CA HIS A 116 2.21 10.47 10.52
C HIS A 116 1.28 11.48 11.20
N GLY A 117 1.81 12.25 12.13
CA GLY A 117 1.22 13.48 12.60
C GLY A 117 1.66 14.68 11.74
N GLU A 118 1.67 15.86 12.32
CA GLU A 118 2.11 17.10 11.65
C GLU A 118 3.64 17.17 11.47
N GLY A 119 4.40 16.32 12.16
CA GLY A 119 5.84 16.19 11.98
C GLY A 119 6.23 15.22 10.86
N GLU A 120 7.52 15.23 10.49
CA GLU A 120 8.06 14.34 9.44
C GLU A 120 8.20 12.88 9.90
N ALA A 121 8.45 12.65 11.19
CA ALA A 121 8.66 11.31 11.73
C ALA A 121 7.35 10.52 11.80
N ALA A 122 7.41 9.22 11.48
CA ALA A 122 6.27 8.34 11.64
C ALA A 122 5.89 8.16 13.12
N ALA A 123 4.61 8.34 13.44
CA ALA A 123 4.07 8.08 14.78
C ALA A 123 3.81 6.59 15.03
N ALA A 124 3.42 5.87 13.98
CA ALA A 124 3.33 4.41 14.01
C ALA A 124 3.63 3.83 12.62
N VAL A 125 4.16 2.63 12.59
CA VAL A 125 4.37 1.85 11.38
C VAL A 125 3.90 0.42 11.61
N GLY A 126 3.44 -0.26 10.58
CA GLY A 126 3.01 -1.64 10.77
C GLY A 126 2.66 -2.37 9.49
N ARG A 127 2.15 -3.58 9.70
CA ARG A 127 1.74 -4.50 8.65
C ARG A 127 0.43 -5.15 9.05
N MET A 128 -0.38 -5.47 8.06
CA MET A 128 -1.56 -6.29 8.27
C MET A 128 -1.74 -7.26 7.12
N VAL A 129 -2.40 -8.37 7.42
CA VAL A 129 -2.74 -9.39 6.44
C VAL A 129 -4.23 -9.69 6.57
N VAL A 130 -4.92 -9.67 5.44
CA VAL A 130 -6.28 -10.17 5.31
C VAL A 130 -6.28 -11.38 4.38
N VAL A 131 -7.28 -12.23 4.52
CA VAL A 131 -7.52 -13.34 3.60
C VAL A 131 -8.94 -13.26 3.08
N HIS A 132 -9.12 -13.63 1.81
CA HIS A 132 -10.47 -13.80 1.28
C HIS A 132 -11.08 -15.08 1.84
N SER A 133 -12.31 -14.96 2.32
CA SER A 133 -13.10 -16.10 2.81
C SER A 133 -14.52 -15.93 2.26
N ALA A 134 -14.90 -16.81 1.35
CA ALA A 134 -16.27 -16.81 0.82
C ALA A 134 -17.29 -17.04 1.95
N ALA A 135 -18.50 -16.53 1.77
CA ALA A 135 -19.57 -16.68 2.76
C ALA A 135 -19.76 -18.16 3.16
N ARG A 136 -19.75 -18.42 4.47
CA ARG A 136 -19.86 -19.76 5.08
C ARG A 136 -18.68 -20.72 4.85
N ALA A 137 -17.57 -20.26 4.26
CA ALA A 137 -16.36 -21.06 4.17
C ALA A 137 -15.69 -21.22 5.55
N THR A 138 -15.08 -22.37 5.81
CA THR A 138 -14.34 -22.62 7.05
C THR A 138 -12.87 -22.21 6.98
N GLY A 139 -12.46 -21.49 5.92
CA GLY A 139 -11.08 -21.07 5.72
C GLY A 139 -10.96 -20.07 4.59
N SER A 140 -9.73 -19.77 4.19
CA SER A 140 -9.49 -18.87 3.08
C SER A 140 -9.86 -19.54 1.74
N THR A 141 -10.39 -18.72 0.84
CA THR A 141 -10.73 -19.12 -0.54
C THR A 141 -10.00 -18.22 -1.53
N PRO A 142 -9.68 -18.70 -2.75
CA PRO A 142 -9.07 -17.88 -3.77
C PRO A 142 -9.87 -16.58 -4.01
N TRP A 143 -9.18 -15.53 -4.46
CA TRP A 143 -9.84 -14.31 -4.88
C TRP A 143 -10.84 -14.60 -6.01
N PRO A 144 -12.00 -13.91 -6.04
CA PRO A 144 -12.89 -13.95 -7.19
C PRO A 144 -12.16 -13.51 -8.47
N ASP A 145 -12.67 -13.94 -9.63
CA ASP A 145 -12.13 -13.60 -10.93
C ASP A 145 -11.96 -12.09 -11.09
N GLY A 146 -10.83 -11.66 -11.66
CA GLY A 146 -10.49 -10.26 -11.90
C GLY A 146 -10.03 -9.46 -10.67
N VAL A 147 -10.33 -9.87 -9.44
CA VAL A 147 -9.94 -9.14 -8.23
C VAL A 147 -8.42 -9.05 -8.11
N ARG A 148 -7.73 -10.16 -8.37
CA ARG A 148 -6.27 -10.21 -8.29
C ARG A 148 -5.61 -9.27 -9.31
N ASP A 149 -6.16 -9.16 -10.51
CA ASP A 149 -5.67 -8.29 -11.57
C ASP A 149 -5.79 -6.81 -11.15
N VAL A 150 -6.94 -6.42 -10.61
CA VAL A 150 -7.14 -5.06 -10.06
C VAL A 150 -6.12 -4.79 -8.95
N LEU A 151 -5.95 -5.71 -8.00
CA LEU A 151 -5.03 -5.56 -6.87
C LEU A 151 -3.54 -5.55 -7.27
N THR A 152 -3.20 -5.99 -8.48
CA THR A 152 -1.81 -6.00 -8.96
C THR A 152 -1.51 -4.89 -9.97
N GLN A 153 -2.53 -4.28 -10.59
CA GLN A 153 -2.34 -3.38 -11.73
C GLN A 153 -2.78 -1.93 -11.48
N ALA A 154 -3.60 -1.67 -10.45
CA ALA A 154 -4.25 -0.37 -10.29
C ALA A 154 -3.31 0.78 -9.85
N GLY A 155 -2.14 0.48 -9.27
CA GLY A 155 -1.19 1.50 -8.84
C GLY A 155 -1.69 2.40 -7.68
N PRO A 156 -0.93 3.46 -7.36
CA PRO A 156 -1.30 4.42 -6.32
C PRO A 156 -2.61 5.13 -6.63
N GLN A 157 -3.44 5.33 -5.60
CA GLN A 157 -4.72 6.02 -5.68
C GLN A 157 -4.60 7.46 -5.15
N PRO A 158 -5.41 8.39 -5.65
CA PRO A 158 -5.46 9.75 -5.11
C PRO A 158 -5.75 9.75 -3.62
N PRO A 159 -5.18 10.70 -2.85
CA PRO A 159 -5.44 10.81 -1.41
C PRO A 159 -6.90 11.13 -1.12
N GLU A 160 -7.35 10.80 0.08
CA GLU A 160 -8.72 11.02 0.55
C GLU A 160 -8.72 11.72 1.91
N LEU A 161 -9.47 12.82 2.03
CA LEU A 161 -9.73 13.49 3.29
C LEU A 161 -10.98 12.85 3.91
N LEU A 162 -10.81 12.29 5.10
CA LEU A 162 -11.92 11.79 5.91
C LEU A 162 -12.34 12.87 6.90
N ALA A 163 -13.64 13.22 6.84
CA ALA A 163 -14.24 14.17 7.78
C ALA A 163 -14.43 13.52 9.14
#